data_bef6b36c6d5522322ca7a71c9671a952
#
_entry.id   bef6b36c6d5522322ca7a71c9671a952
#
_cell.length_a   1.000
_cell.length_b   1.000
_cell.length_c   1.000
_cell.angle_alpha   90.00
_cell.angle_beta   90.00
_cell.angle_gamma   90.00
#
_symmetry.space_group_name_H-M   'P 1'
#
loop_
_entity.id
_entity.type
_entity.pdbx_description
1 polymer ?
#
loop_
_entity_poly.entity_id
_entity_poly.type
_entity_poly.pdbx_seq_one_letter_code
_entity_poly.pdbx_strand_id
1 'polypeptide(L)'
;IPMAKVPKRLPVVLSRQDIQRLFQVCPNLRCRTVLMTTYAAGLRVSEVCALKVSDIESAPDRMCIKVRQGKGGQDRYTLLSPRLLDTLRLYWRTCQPRDWLFTSRAGGPMNDQTAQRIYWAACDRVGLTNAAGIHTLRHSFATHLLEAGVDLHTIQRLLGHGHISTTMRYLHLARSQVTATTSPLELLDPRP
;
A
#
# COMPACT_ATOMS: atom_id res chain seq x y z
N ILE A 1 -8.44 -37.73 12.44
CA ILE A 1 -7.01 -37.39 12.22
C ILE A 1 -6.95 -35.89 12.19
N PRO A 2 -6.26 -35.19 13.14
CA PRO A 2 -6.15 -33.76 13.09
C PRO A 2 -5.29 -33.35 11.88
N MET A 3 -5.87 -32.57 10.97
CA MET A 3 -5.12 -31.97 9.85
C MET A 3 -4.06 -31.04 10.43
N ALA A 4 -2.80 -31.32 10.10
CA ALA A 4 -1.68 -30.47 10.46
C ALA A 4 -1.91 -29.06 9.89
N LYS A 5 -1.91 -28.03 10.76
CA LYS A 5 -1.96 -26.63 10.32
C LYS A 5 -0.73 -26.33 9.47
N VAL A 6 -0.93 -26.15 8.17
CA VAL A 6 0.13 -25.68 7.28
C VAL A 6 0.69 -24.37 7.85
N PRO A 7 2.01 -24.26 8.09
CA PRO A 7 2.59 -23.05 8.63
C PRO A 7 2.31 -21.88 7.67
N LYS A 8 1.62 -20.84 8.15
CA LYS A 8 1.39 -19.63 7.37
C LYS A 8 2.73 -18.97 7.09
N ARG A 9 3.17 -19.02 5.83
CA ARG A 9 4.36 -18.26 5.41
C ARG A 9 4.17 -16.78 5.72
N LEU A 10 5.20 -16.16 6.31
CA LEU A 10 5.22 -14.73 6.55
C LEU A 10 5.10 -13.99 5.21
N PRO A 11 4.38 -12.85 5.16
CA PRO A 11 4.31 -12.04 3.96
C PRO A 11 5.70 -11.58 3.51
N VAL A 12 5.94 -11.60 2.21
CA VAL A 12 7.14 -11.00 1.62
C VAL A 12 7.02 -9.48 1.74
N VAL A 13 8.10 -8.82 2.19
CA VAL A 13 8.22 -7.37 2.30
C VAL A 13 9.43 -6.93 1.49
N LEU A 14 9.24 -5.97 0.60
CA LEU A 14 10.32 -5.35 -0.17
C LEU A 14 10.97 -4.25 0.65
N SER A 15 12.27 -4.07 0.50
CA SER A 15 12.97 -2.93 1.07
C SER A 15 12.50 -1.61 0.44
N ARG A 16 12.69 -0.48 1.15
CA ARG A 16 12.39 0.85 0.58
C ARG A 16 13.19 1.12 -0.70
N GLN A 17 14.40 0.61 -0.78
CA GLN A 17 15.25 0.72 -1.95
C GLN A 17 14.69 -0.07 -3.14
N ASP A 18 14.22 -1.31 -2.93
CA ASP A 18 13.59 -2.11 -3.99
C ASP A 18 12.29 -1.47 -4.49
N ILE A 19 11.48 -0.89 -3.58
CA ILE A 19 10.28 -0.11 -3.96
C ILE A 19 10.66 1.06 -4.86
N GLN A 20 11.73 1.80 -4.55
CA GLN A 20 12.20 2.90 -5.39
C GLN A 20 12.65 2.41 -6.77
N ARG A 21 13.42 1.32 -6.82
CA ARG A 21 13.87 0.69 -8.07
C ARG A 21 12.69 0.24 -8.93
N LEU A 22 11.67 -0.38 -8.34
CA LEU A 22 10.44 -0.77 -9.05
C LEU A 22 9.76 0.41 -9.74
N PHE A 23 9.70 1.58 -9.08
CA PHE A 23 9.09 2.76 -9.68
C PHE A 23 9.94 3.35 -10.82
N GLN A 24 11.26 3.27 -10.71
CA GLN A 24 12.19 3.81 -11.70
C GLN A 24 12.20 3.02 -13.01
N VAL A 25 12.04 1.69 -12.94
CA VAL A 25 12.09 0.81 -14.13
C VAL A 25 10.77 0.72 -14.89
N CYS A 26 9.72 1.36 -14.40
CA CYS A 26 8.43 1.37 -15.08
C CYS A 26 8.55 2.02 -16.47
N PRO A 27 8.06 1.35 -17.54
CA PRO A 27 8.27 1.81 -18.93
C PRO A 27 7.49 3.08 -19.28
N ASN A 28 6.45 3.38 -18.53
CA ASN A 28 5.59 4.53 -18.76
C ASN A 28 4.97 5.04 -17.45
N LEU A 29 4.45 6.26 -17.54
CA LEU A 29 3.84 6.95 -16.40
C LEU A 29 2.66 6.16 -15.79
N ARG A 30 1.83 5.53 -16.61
CA ARG A 30 0.69 4.74 -16.13
C ARG A 30 1.13 3.59 -15.22
N CYS A 31 2.08 2.76 -15.68
CA CYS A 31 2.58 1.63 -14.90
C CYS A 31 3.18 2.11 -13.57
N ARG A 32 3.98 3.17 -13.63
CA ARG A 32 4.57 3.79 -12.43
C ARG A 32 3.50 4.29 -11.47
N THR A 33 2.48 4.99 -11.97
CA THR A 33 1.41 5.55 -11.13
C THR A 33 0.58 4.45 -10.48
N VAL A 34 0.28 3.35 -11.18
CA VAL A 34 -0.42 2.18 -10.60
C VAL A 34 0.36 1.61 -9.41
N LEU A 35 1.66 1.35 -9.58
CA LEU A 35 2.49 0.78 -8.50
C LEU A 35 2.66 1.76 -7.33
N MET A 36 2.90 3.04 -7.63
CA MET A 36 3.03 4.07 -6.60
C MET A 36 1.73 4.22 -5.80
N THR A 37 0.56 4.25 -6.46
CA THR A 37 -0.74 4.35 -5.80
C THR A 37 -1.01 3.12 -4.93
N THR A 38 -0.72 1.92 -5.44
CA THR A 38 -0.88 0.68 -4.69
C THR A 38 -0.05 0.68 -3.40
N TYR A 39 1.22 1.09 -3.49
CA TYR A 39 2.12 1.14 -2.34
C TYR A 39 1.78 2.28 -1.39
N ALA A 40 1.67 3.51 -1.88
CA ALA A 40 1.56 4.70 -1.03
C ALA A 40 0.22 4.81 -0.28
N ALA A 41 -0.83 4.16 -0.79
CA ALA A 41 -2.15 4.10 -0.16
C ALA A 41 -2.49 2.72 0.43
N GLY A 42 -1.60 1.74 0.31
CA GLY A 42 -1.78 0.39 0.86
C GLY A 42 -2.98 -0.35 0.28
N LEU A 43 -3.26 -0.19 -1.01
CA LEU A 43 -4.47 -0.70 -1.66
C LEU A 43 -4.37 -2.20 -1.99
N ARG A 44 -5.53 -2.88 -1.98
CA ARG A 44 -5.67 -4.19 -2.63
C ARG A 44 -5.65 -4.02 -4.14
N VAL A 45 -5.33 -5.10 -4.88
CA VAL A 45 -5.33 -5.06 -6.35
C VAL A 45 -6.69 -4.65 -6.91
N SER A 46 -7.78 -5.19 -6.40
CA SER A 46 -9.13 -4.82 -6.82
C SER A 46 -9.47 -3.36 -6.48
N GLU A 47 -8.98 -2.85 -5.35
CA GLU A 47 -9.20 -1.46 -4.93
C GLU A 47 -8.48 -0.47 -5.84
N VAL A 48 -7.20 -0.70 -6.18
CA VAL A 48 -6.48 0.19 -7.11
C VAL A 48 -7.10 0.14 -8.51
N CYS A 49 -7.57 -1.03 -8.96
CA CYS A 49 -8.23 -1.17 -10.25
C CYS A 49 -9.57 -0.45 -10.33
N ALA A 50 -10.30 -0.39 -9.20
CA ALA A 50 -11.62 0.23 -9.11
C ALA A 50 -11.60 1.70 -8.66
N LEU A 51 -10.42 2.34 -8.53
CA LEU A 51 -10.33 3.76 -8.18
C LEU A 51 -10.94 4.64 -9.28
N LYS A 52 -11.71 5.63 -8.84
CA LYS A 52 -12.22 6.72 -9.68
C LYS A 52 -11.40 8.00 -9.47
N VAL A 53 -11.44 8.88 -10.47
CA VAL A 53 -10.83 10.21 -10.35
C VAL A 53 -11.43 10.98 -9.16
N SER A 54 -12.75 10.83 -8.96
CA SER A 54 -13.49 11.45 -7.84
C SER A 54 -13.15 10.90 -6.45
N ASP A 55 -12.38 9.81 -6.36
CA ASP A 55 -11.94 9.24 -5.09
C ASP A 55 -10.66 9.90 -4.55
N ILE A 56 -10.02 10.76 -5.35
CA ILE A 56 -8.82 11.49 -4.98
C ILE A 56 -9.24 12.84 -4.39
N GLU A 57 -9.26 12.92 -3.07
CA GLU A 57 -9.59 14.16 -2.34
C GLU A 57 -8.29 14.92 -2.06
N SER A 58 -8.06 15.99 -2.83
CA SER A 58 -6.81 16.76 -2.79
C SER A 58 -6.96 18.17 -2.23
N ALA A 59 -8.10 18.49 -1.59
CA ALA A 59 -8.25 19.74 -0.87
C ALA A 59 -7.26 19.79 0.31
N PRO A 60 -6.70 20.95 0.67
CA PRO A 60 -5.66 21.06 1.70
C PRO A 60 -6.06 20.48 3.06
N ASP A 61 -7.34 20.53 3.40
CA ASP A 61 -7.93 19.98 4.62
C ASP A 61 -8.27 18.49 4.53
N ARG A 62 -8.21 17.88 3.34
CA ARG A 62 -8.65 16.50 3.07
C ARG A 62 -7.74 15.78 2.08
N MET A 63 -6.47 15.69 2.40
CA MET A 63 -5.49 14.96 1.60
C MET A 63 -5.63 13.44 1.81
N CYS A 64 -6.60 12.80 1.12
CA CYS A 64 -6.88 11.38 1.27
C CYS A 64 -7.41 10.73 -0.02
N ILE A 65 -7.39 9.40 -0.05
CA ILE A 65 -8.00 8.59 -1.10
C ILE A 65 -9.19 7.84 -0.49
N LYS A 66 -10.37 8.02 -1.07
CA LYS A 66 -11.56 7.27 -0.72
C LYS A 66 -11.52 5.88 -1.36
N VAL A 67 -11.60 4.84 -0.56
CA VAL A 67 -11.70 3.45 -1.03
C VAL A 67 -13.12 2.98 -0.81
N ARG A 68 -13.85 2.82 -1.91
CA ARG A 68 -15.25 2.41 -1.90
C ARG A 68 -15.39 0.92 -1.65
N GLN A 69 -16.45 0.53 -0.93
CA GLN A 69 -16.85 -0.86 -0.72
C GLN A 69 -15.69 -1.78 -0.31
N GLY A 70 -14.91 -1.39 0.68
CA GLY A 70 -13.93 -2.25 1.31
C GLY A 70 -14.55 -3.56 1.78
N LYS A 71 -13.75 -4.50 2.28
CA LYS A 71 -14.24 -5.75 2.85
C LYS A 71 -15.28 -5.46 3.94
N GLY A 72 -16.54 -5.89 3.71
CA GLY A 72 -17.68 -5.60 4.59
C GLY A 72 -18.58 -4.44 4.13
N GLY A 73 -18.39 -3.90 2.89
CA GLY A 73 -19.29 -2.91 2.30
C GLY A 73 -19.14 -1.48 2.84
N GLN A 74 -18.16 -1.21 3.70
CA GLN A 74 -17.91 0.12 4.23
C GLN A 74 -16.79 0.84 3.46
N ASP A 75 -17.03 2.12 3.15
CA ASP A 75 -16.02 3.01 2.61
C ASP A 75 -14.96 3.32 3.68
N ARG A 76 -13.72 3.49 3.25
CA ARG A 76 -12.64 3.98 4.12
C ARG A 76 -11.80 5.02 3.41
N TYR A 77 -11.05 5.77 4.19
CA TYR A 77 -10.06 6.71 3.69
C TYR A 77 -8.65 6.21 3.97
N THR A 78 -7.74 6.45 3.03
CA THR A 78 -6.31 6.12 3.16
C THR A 78 -5.46 7.29 2.72
N LEU A 79 -4.12 7.14 2.83
CA LEU A 79 -3.17 8.23 2.67
C LEU A 79 -3.07 8.71 1.21
N LEU A 80 -3.04 10.03 1.04
CA LEU A 80 -2.63 10.72 -0.18
C LEU A 80 -1.45 11.61 0.15
N SER A 81 -0.23 11.13 -0.08
CA SER A 81 0.97 11.96 0.14
C SER A 81 1.12 13.02 -0.95
N PRO A 82 1.77 14.16 -0.67
CA PRO A 82 2.06 15.18 -1.69
C PRO A 82 2.77 14.61 -2.91
N ARG A 83 3.76 13.74 -2.71
CA ARG A 83 4.50 13.07 -3.79
C ARG A 83 3.60 12.19 -4.66
N LEU A 84 2.64 11.46 -4.06
CA LEU A 84 1.66 10.68 -4.83
C LEU A 84 0.72 11.62 -5.60
N LEU A 85 0.24 12.68 -4.97
CA LEU A 85 -0.64 13.66 -5.62
C LEU A 85 0.02 14.30 -6.85
N ASP A 86 1.30 14.68 -6.77
CA ASP A 86 2.03 15.24 -7.91
C ASP A 86 2.14 14.23 -9.07
N THR A 87 2.38 12.96 -8.75
CA THR A 87 2.40 11.88 -9.75
C THR A 87 1.02 11.67 -10.38
N LEU A 88 -0.04 11.69 -9.57
CA LEU A 88 -1.44 11.58 -10.04
C LEU A 88 -1.85 12.76 -10.91
N ARG A 89 -1.45 13.99 -10.56
CA ARG A 89 -1.68 15.19 -11.37
C ARG A 89 -0.98 15.11 -12.73
N LEU A 90 0.28 14.67 -12.74
CA LEU A 90 1.01 14.45 -13.99
C LEU A 90 0.33 13.39 -14.84
N TYR A 91 -0.05 12.26 -14.23
CA TYR A 91 -0.79 11.19 -14.90
C TYR A 91 -2.12 11.68 -15.48
N TRP A 92 -2.89 12.46 -14.71
CA TRP A 92 -4.16 13.01 -15.14
C TRP A 92 -3.99 13.96 -16.35
N ARG A 93 -2.98 14.84 -16.33
CA ARG A 93 -2.68 15.75 -17.46
C ARG A 93 -2.33 14.99 -18.74
N THR A 94 -1.62 13.87 -18.60
CA THR A 94 -1.12 13.08 -19.74
C THR A 94 -2.19 12.14 -20.32
N CYS A 95 -2.95 11.46 -19.45
CA CYS A 95 -3.86 10.40 -19.83
C CYS A 95 -5.34 10.82 -19.81
N GLN A 96 -5.68 11.93 -19.16
CA GLN A 96 -7.02 12.52 -19.05
C GLN A 96 -8.13 11.49 -18.72
N PRO A 97 -7.97 10.68 -17.65
CA PRO A 97 -9.00 9.72 -17.26
C PRO A 97 -10.28 10.46 -16.87
N ARG A 98 -11.45 9.95 -17.30
CA ARG A 98 -12.74 10.62 -17.04
C ARG A 98 -13.40 10.13 -15.75
N ASP A 99 -13.70 8.83 -15.67
CA ASP A 99 -14.37 8.22 -14.51
C ASP A 99 -13.38 7.34 -13.71
N TRP A 100 -12.88 6.28 -14.34
CA TRP A 100 -11.91 5.39 -13.73
C TRP A 100 -10.50 5.98 -13.80
N LEU A 101 -9.80 6.01 -12.66
CA LEU A 101 -8.43 6.54 -12.60
C LEU A 101 -7.50 5.73 -13.51
N PHE A 102 -7.62 4.40 -13.51
CA PHE A 102 -6.87 3.50 -14.38
C PHE A 102 -7.84 2.74 -15.30
N THR A 103 -7.93 3.19 -16.54
CA THR A 103 -8.87 2.62 -17.53
C THR A 103 -8.30 1.40 -18.22
N SER A 104 -9.17 0.45 -18.58
CA SER A 104 -8.87 -0.61 -19.54
C SER A 104 -8.91 -0.08 -20.98
N ARG A 105 -8.48 -0.89 -21.97
CA ARG A 105 -8.63 -0.54 -23.40
C ARG A 105 -10.08 -0.37 -23.83
N ALA A 106 -11.01 -1.04 -23.14
CA ALA A 106 -12.45 -0.96 -23.43
C ALA A 106 -13.14 0.23 -22.72
N GLY A 107 -12.39 1.11 -22.03
CA GLY A 107 -12.93 2.28 -21.34
C GLY A 107 -13.46 2.02 -19.92
N GLY A 108 -13.58 0.77 -19.49
CA GLY A 108 -13.93 0.37 -18.13
C GLY A 108 -12.74 0.42 -17.18
N PRO A 109 -12.90 -0.05 -15.93
CA PRO A 109 -11.80 -0.13 -14.97
C PRO A 109 -10.70 -1.09 -15.44
N MET A 110 -9.49 -0.88 -14.98
CA MET A 110 -8.38 -1.81 -15.18
C MET A 110 -8.70 -3.12 -14.45
N ASN A 111 -8.35 -4.27 -15.02
CA ASN A 111 -8.51 -5.55 -14.37
C ASN A 111 -7.29 -5.93 -13.50
N ASP A 112 -7.52 -6.81 -12.53
CA ASP A 112 -6.51 -7.28 -11.58
C ASP A 112 -5.31 -7.93 -12.29
N GLN A 113 -5.54 -8.69 -13.36
CA GLN A 113 -4.48 -9.34 -14.12
C GLN A 113 -3.53 -8.33 -14.79
N THR A 114 -4.07 -7.18 -15.25
CA THR A 114 -3.25 -6.11 -15.81
C THR A 114 -2.37 -5.48 -14.75
N ALA A 115 -2.92 -5.21 -13.56
CA ALA A 115 -2.14 -4.69 -12.43
C ALA A 115 -1.05 -5.68 -11.99
N GLN A 116 -1.36 -6.97 -11.94
CA GLN A 116 -0.39 -8.03 -11.65
C GLN A 116 0.73 -8.07 -12.71
N ARG A 117 0.40 -8.02 -14.00
CA ARG A 117 1.41 -8.00 -15.07
C ARG A 117 2.33 -6.80 -15.01
N ILE A 118 1.79 -5.61 -14.68
CA ILE A 118 2.59 -4.40 -14.46
C ILE A 118 3.61 -4.64 -13.34
N TYR A 119 3.18 -5.21 -12.23
CA TYR A 119 4.03 -5.51 -11.09
C TYR A 119 5.13 -6.53 -11.45
N TRP A 120 4.76 -7.67 -12.05
CA TRP A 120 5.72 -8.69 -12.45
C TRP A 120 6.75 -8.19 -13.45
N ALA A 121 6.32 -7.43 -14.46
CA ALA A 121 7.23 -6.83 -15.43
C ALA A 121 8.23 -5.85 -14.79
N ALA A 122 7.84 -5.15 -13.74
CA ALA A 122 8.76 -4.29 -12.98
C ALA A 122 9.72 -5.12 -12.12
N CYS A 123 9.24 -6.20 -11.48
CA CYS A 123 10.08 -7.12 -10.69
C CYS A 123 11.15 -7.77 -11.56
N ASP A 124 10.79 -8.27 -12.74
CA ASP A 124 11.73 -8.89 -13.68
C ASP A 124 12.84 -7.93 -14.09
N ARG A 125 12.50 -6.65 -14.35
CA ARG A 125 13.49 -5.64 -14.73
C ARG A 125 14.49 -5.27 -13.63
N VAL A 126 14.10 -5.41 -12.36
CA VAL A 126 15.00 -5.16 -11.22
C VAL A 126 15.62 -6.42 -10.65
N GLY A 127 15.29 -7.60 -11.19
CA GLY A 127 15.81 -8.89 -10.75
C GLY A 127 15.26 -9.37 -9.40
N LEU A 128 14.02 -8.98 -9.05
CA LEU A 128 13.37 -9.44 -7.82
C LEU A 128 12.68 -10.79 -8.04
N THR A 129 13.31 -11.86 -7.56
CA THR A 129 12.82 -13.23 -7.72
C THR A 129 11.82 -13.67 -6.64
N ASN A 130 11.82 -13.02 -5.47
CA ASN A 130 11.01 -13.42 -4.31
C ASN A 130 9.72 -12.61 -4.14
N ALA A 131 9.31 -11.85 -5.14
CA ALA A 131 8.13 -11.01 -5.07
C ALA A 131 6.85 -11.85 -5.29
N ALA A 132 6.00 -11.95 -4.27
CA ALA A 132 4.82 -12.84 -4.26
C ALA A 132 3.57 -12.27 -4.96
N GLY A 133 3.69 -11.22 -5.79
CA GLY A 133 2.61 -10.52 -6.48
C GLY A 133 2.40 -9.10 -5.95
N ILE A 134 1.52 -8.33 -6.59
CA ILE A 134 1.30 -6.90 -6.30
C ILE A 134 0.88 -6.64 -4.83
N HIS A 135 0.28 -7.61 -4.15
CA HIS A 135 -0.02 -7.52 -2.71
C HIS A 135 1.21 -7.31 -1.83
N THR A 136 2.40 -7.66 -2.33
CA THR A 136 3.67 -7.36 -1.67
C THR A 136 3.85 -5.87 -1.41
N LEU A 137 3.37 -5.01 -2.31
CA LEU A 137 3.40 -3.55 -2.12
C LEU A 137 2.57 -3.12 -0.91
N ARG A 138 1.39 -3.71 -0.74
CA ARG A 138 0.53 -3.45 0.42
C ARG A 138 1.13 -3.99 1.72
N HIS A 139 1.79 -5.15 1.69
CA HIS A 139 2.51 -5.69 2.85
C HIS A 139 3.68 -4.79 3.23
N SER A 140 4.44 -4.31 2.24
CA SER A 140 5.55 -3.37 2.44
C SER A 140 5.05 -2.03 2.99
N PHE A 141 3.93 -1.49 2.51
CA PHE A 141 3.30 -0.30 3.08
C PHE A 141 3.03 -0.46 4.58
N ALA A 142 2.36 -1.55 4.98
CA ALA A 142 2.02 -1.79 6.38
C ALA A 142 3.27 -1.92 7.26
N THR A 143 4.27 -2.67 6.81
CA THR A 143 5.52 -2.89 7.54
C THR A 143 6.32 -1.59 7.65
N HIS A 144 6.43 -0.82 6.57
CA HIS A 144 7.16 0.44 6.58
C HIS A 144 6.50 1.52 7.45
N LEU A 145 5.16 1.55 7.56
CA LEU A 145 4.46 2.41 8.50
C LEU A 145 4.74 1.99 9.94
N LEU A 146 4.72 0.70 10.22
CA LEU A 146 5.01 0.16 11.53
C LEU A 146 6.45 0.47 11.95
N GLU A 147 7.42 0.31 11.05
CA GLU A 147 8.82 0.69 11.24
C GLU A 147 9.02 2.20 11.46
N ALA A 148 8.13 3.01 10.90
CA ALA A 148 8.10 4.46 11.11
C ALA A 148 7.39 4.88 12.41
N GLY A 149 6.97 3.91 13.25
CA GLY A 149 6.34 4.16 14.54
C GLY A 149 4.84 4.41 14.50
N VAL A 150 4.17 4.19 13.36
CA VAL A 150 2.70 4.30 13.28
C VAL A 150 2.07 3.15 14.04
N ASP A 151 1.10 3.46 14.88
CA ASP A 151 0.41 2.47 15.70
C ASP A 151 -0.43 1.48 14.86
N LEU A 152 -0.63 0.28 15.43
CA LEU A 152 -1.25 -0.83 14.74
C LEU A 152 -2.72 -0.59 14.40
N HIS A 153 -3.45 0.17 15.23
CA HIS A 153 -4.87 0.50 14.98
C HIS A 153 -5.02 1.46 13.80
N THR A 154 -4.13 2.46 13.72
CA THR A 154 -4.07 3.37 12.57
C THR A 154 -3.78 2.58 11.28
N ILE A 155 -2.79 1.67 11.29
CA ILE A 155 -2.50 0.80 10.14
C ILE A 155 -3.71 -0.09 9.81
N GLN A 156 -4.38 -0.66 10.80
CA GLN A 156 -5.60 -1.46 10.61
C GLN A 156 -6.68 -0.65 9.88
N ARG A 157 -6.95 0.58 10.32
CA ARG A 157 -7.94 1.48 9.71
C ARG A 157 -7.58 1.83 8.27
N LEU A 158 -6.33 2.24 8.01
CA LEU A 158 -5.83 2.56 6.67
C LEU A 158 -5.98 1.37 5.70
N LEU A 159 -5.68 0.16 6.17
CA LEU A 159 -5.80 -1.05 5.38
C LEU A 159 -7.25 -1.57 5.25
N GLY A 160 -8.17 -1.14 6.11
CA GLY A 160 -9.52 -1.68 6.17
C GLY A 160 -9.55 -3.17 6.53
N HIS A 161 -8.81 -3.55 7.56
CA HIS A 161 -8.85 -4.88 8.13
C HIS A 161 -9.97 -4.96 9.19
N GLY A 162 -10.96 -5.83 8.97
CA GLY A 162 -12.05 -6.03 9.94
C GLY A 162 -11.59 -6.61 11.28
N HIS A 163 -10.46 -7.32 11.32
CA HIS A 163 -9.88 -7.89 12.53
C HIS A 163 -8.43 -7.46 12.70
N ILE A 164 -8.06 -7.05 13.91
CA ILE A 164 -6.71 -6.64 14.27
C ILE A 164 -5.68 -7.75 14.06
N SER A 165 -6.08 -9.02 14.24
CA SER A 165 -5.22 -10.19 14.01
C SER A 165 -4.63 -10.25 12.60
N THR A 166 -5.33 -9.69 11.61
CA THR A 166 -4.82 -9.59 10.25
C THR A 166 -3.65 -8.59 10.15
N THR A 167 -3.69 -7.54 10.96
CA THR A 167 -2.66 -6.50 11.01
C THR A 167 -1.49 -6.91 11.90
N MET A 168 -1.75 -7.68 12.97
CA MET A 168 -0.71 -8.18 13.91
C MET A 168 0.40 -8.99 13.23
N ARG A 169 0.14 -9.60 12.07
CA ARG A 169 1.18 -10.32 11.29
C ARG A 169 2.38 -9.43 10.94
N TYR A 170 2.18 -8.12 10.84
CA TYR A 170 3.24 -7.18 10.50
C TYR A 170 4.17 -6.89 11.69
N LEU A 171 3.73 -7.12 12.95
CA LEU A 171 4.60 -6.98 14.12
C LEU A 171 5.83 -7.88 14.06
N HIS A 172 5.68 -9.09 13.53
CA HIS A 172 6.81 -10.03 13.38
C HIS A 172 7.80 -9.62 12.29
N LEU A 173 7.41 -8.69 11.41
CA LEU A 173 8.23 -8.24 10.27
C LEU A 173 8.95 -6.92 10.59
N ALA A 174 8.43 -6.11 11.51
CA ALA A 174 9.04 -4.84 11.91
C ALA A 174 10.12 -5.08 12.97
N ARG A 175 11.38 -4.89 12.58
CA ARG A 175 12.55 -5.16 13.43
C ARG A 175 12.82 -4.08 14.49
N SER A 176 12.28 -2.87 14.35
CA SER A 176 12.74 -1.69 15.09
C SER A 176 11.90 -1.25 16.28
N GLN A 177 10.72 -1.84 16.51
CA GLN A 177 9.79 -1.30 17.52
C GLN A 177 10.21 -1.54 18.97
N VAL A 178 10.88 -2.66 19.27
CA VAL A 178 11.29 -2.97 20.66
C VAL A 178 12.45 -2.07 21.09
N THR A 179 13.36 -1.76 20.18
CA THR A 179 14.55 -0.91 20.46
C THR A 179 14.24 0.59 20.46
N ALA A 180 13.13 1.01 19.85
CA ALA A 180 12.71 2.40 19.79
C ALA A 180 11.77 2.81 20.94
N THR A 181 11.35 1.87 21.77
CA THR A 181 10.44 2.14 22.90
C THR A 181 11.25 2.51 24.13
N THR A 182 11.06 3.73 24.61
CA THR A 182 11.63 4.18 25.90
C THR A 182 10.94 3.46 27.04
N SER A 183 11.72 2.94 28.00
CA SER A 183 11.15 2.35 29.22
C SER A 183 10.35 3.40 30.00
N PRO A 184 9.17 3.06 30.54
CA PRO A 184 8.45 3.96 31.43
C PRO A 184 9.30 4.47 32.60
N LEU A 185 10.34 3.74 33.03
CA LEU A 185 11.26 4.16 34.04
C LEU A 185 12.05 5.43 33.67
N GLU A 186 12.36 5.57 32.36
CA GLU A 186 13.05 6.76 31.84
C GLU A 186 12.12 8.00 31.74
N LEU A 187 10.81 7.80 31.91
CA LEU A 187 9.81 8.87 31.94
C LEU A 187 9.55 9.37 33.34
N LEU A 188 10.12 8.73 34.38
CA LEU A 188 10.05 9.21 35.75
C LEU A 188 11.07 10.35 35.95
N ASP A 189 10.69 11.37 36.73
CA ASP A 189 11.59 12.46 37.06
C ASP A 189 12.93 11.91 37.65
N PRO A 190 14.06 12.47 37.22
CA PRO A 190 15.33 12.11 37.84
C PRO A 190 15.22 12.36 39.35
N ARG A 191 15.64 11.37 40.13
CA ARG A 191 15.66 11.49 41.63
C ARG A 191 16.36 12.78 42.04
N PRO A 192 15.86 13.44 43.07
CA PRO A 192 16.46 14.66 43.62
C PRO A 192 17.92 14.47 44.04
#